data_2ab6ab4b29f1190550ceee1dfec63e30
#
_entry.id   2ab6ab4b29f1190550ceee1dfec63e30
#
_cell.length_a   1.000
_cell.length_b   1.000
_cell.length_c   1.000
_cell.angle_alpha   90.00
_cell.angle_beta   90.00
_cell.angle_gamma   90.00
#
_symmetry.space_group_name_H-M   'P 1'
#
loop_
_entity.id
_entity.type
_entity.pdbx_description
1 polymer ?
#
loop_
_entity_poly.entity_id
_entity_poly.type
_entity_poly.pdbx_seq_one_letter_code
_entity_poly.pdbx_strand_id
1 'polypeptide(L)'
;FVNGTFDAKASDLPVHNGVRCEPISMSDADAGSQGPLESTDWFAALNQAFATEGMKLHVAKGVILDRPLLVHHHTSGENNANFMRHDIHIEANAQVELIHWSTASDSSTGMVNIMTHMSVESGAVVALDKVQDEAGSLQHLAFEQINQAQSSQVRVHTGTIQGNWVRNDLNFRLNGEGCETVLNGFFLPKGKEFVDNHTTVDHRAAHCN
;
A
#
# COMPACT_ATOMS: atom_id res chain seq x y z
N PHE A 1 -2.52 -6.13 10.88
CA PHE A 1 -3.96 -6.27 10.68
C PHE A 1 -4.33 -7.73 10.61
N VAL A 2 -5.41 -8.12 11.27
CA VAL A 2 -5.98 -9.46 11.21
C VAL A 2 -7.43 -9.35 10.75
N ASN A 3 -7.77 -10.01 9.64
CA ASN A 3 -9.10 -9.93 9.01
C ASN A 3 -9.60 -8.49 8.84
N GLY A 4 -8.73 -7.61 8.36
CA GLY A 4 -9.04 -6.20 8.10
C GLY A 4 -9.04 -5.28 9.34
N THR A 5 -8.85 -5.81 10.53
CA THR A 5 -8.86 -5.05 11.80
C THR A 5 -7.45 -4.88 12.37
N PHE A 6 -7.13 -3.71 12.87
CA PHE A 6 -5.86 -3.44 13.52
C PHE A 6 -5.73 -4.22 14.83
N ASP A 7 -4.68 -5.02 14.96
CA ASP A 7 -4.37 -5.77 16.20
C ASP A 7 -3.31 -5.04 17.02
N ALA A 8 -3.74 -4.27 18.00
CA ALA A 8 -2.85 -3.49 18.86
C ALA A 8 -1.94 -4.38 19.74
N LYS A 9 -2.33 -5.63 20.01
CA LYS A 9 -1.52 -6.54 20.85
C LYS A 9 -0.39 -7.18 20.07
N ALA A 10 -0.59 -7.39 18.78
CA ALA A 10 0.40 -7.93 17.87
C ALA A 10 1.25 -6.84 17.18
N SER A 11 0.99 -5.56 17.48
CA SER A 11 1.64 -4.43 16.82
C SER A 11 2.65 -3.77 17.75
N ASP A 12 3.83 -3.49 17.19
CA ASP A 12 4.86 -2.63 17.79
C ASP A 12 4.98 -1.38 16.92
N LEU A 13 4.29 -0.31 17.34
CA LEU A 13 4.29 0.94 16.58
C LEU A 13 5.64 1.67 16.73
N PRO A 14 6.16 2.27 15.66
CA PRO A 14 7.46 2.92 15.68
C PRO A 14 7.47 4.07 16.68
N VAL A 15 8.39 4.00 17.65
CA VAL A 15 8.69 5.08 18.57
C VAL A 15 9.94 5.80 18.04
N HIS A 16 9.72 6.75 17.12
CA HIS A 16 10.80 7.54 16.55
C HIS A 16 10.37 9.01 16.50
N ASN A 17 11.28 9.91 16.91
CA ASN A 17 11.00 11.33 16.81
C ASN A 17 10.85 11.75 15.34
N GLY A 18 9.66 12.26 14.99
CA GLY A 18 9.31 12.60 13.60
C GLY A 18 8.64 11.48 12.80
N VAL A 19 8.32 10.33 13.41
CA VAL A 19 7.47 9.30 12.81
C VAL A 19 6.20 9.16 13.63
N ARG A 20 5.05 9.26 12.98
CA ARG A 20 3.75 8.97 13.56
C ARG A 20 3.08 7.88 12.75
N CYS A 21 2.75 6.80 13.38
CA CYS A 21 1.99 5.70 12.80
C CYS A 21 0.77 5.43 13.68
N GLU A 22 -0.41 5.57 13.12
CA GLU A 22 -1.68 5.46 13.85
C GLU A 22 -2.65 4.57 13.06
N PRO A 23 -3.37 3.66 13.72
CA PRO A 23 -4.55 3.05 13.10
C PRO A 23 -5.62 4.12 12.91
N ILE A 24 -6.35 4.03 11.81
CA ILE A 24 -7.49 4.90 11.52
C ILE A 24 -8.75 4.08 11.38
N SER A 25 -9.87 4.64 11.88
CA SER A 25 -11.21 4.15 11.63
C SER A 25 -11.88 5.05 10.59
N MET A 26 -12.46 4.46 9.56
CA MET A 26 -13.15 5.20 8.49
C MET A 26 -14.48 5.81 8.94
N SER A 27 -14.92 5.55 10.17
CA SER A 27 -16.07 6.23 10.79
C SER A 27 -15.76 7.66 11.22
N ASP A 28 -14.48 8.01 11.32
CA ASP A 28 -14.06 9.36 11.71
C ASP A 28 -14.14 10.30 10.51
N ALA A 29 -14.79 11.44 10.68
CA ALA A 29 -15.03 12.40 9.60
C ALA A 29 -13.75 12.95 8.93
N ASP A 30 -12.59 12.76 9.55
CA ASP A 30 -11.28 13.13 9.04
C ASP A 30 -10.60 12.06 8.16
N ALA A 31 -11.15 10.88 8.05
CA ALA A 31 -10.63 9.82 7.18
C ALA A 31 -10.67 10.18 5.68
N GLY A 32 -11.29 11.28 5.32
CA GLY A 32 -11.45 11.80 3.97
C GLY A 32 -10.55 12.96 3.56
N SER A 33 -9.47 13.26 4.30
CA SER A 33 -8.61 14.43 4.03
C SER A 33 -7.81 14.35 2.72
N GLN A 34 -7.68 13.20 2.15
CA GLN A 34 -7.24 13.01 0.77
C GLN A 34 -8.51 12.90 -0.08
N GLY A 35 -8.78 13.88 -0.92
CA GLY A 35 -9.99 13.95 -1.77
C GLY A 35 -10.34 12.64 -2.47
N PRO A 36 -11.50 12.56 -3.13
CA PRO A 36 -11.90 11.35 -3.83
C PRO A 36 -10.78 10.95 -4.78
N LEU A 37 -10.41 9.66 -4.76
CA LEU A 37 -9.48 9.16 -5.76
C LEU A 37 -10.09 9.48 -7.13
N GLU A 38 -9.33 10.18 -7.96
CA GLU A 38 -9.70 10.42 -9.35
C GLU A 38 -9.51 9.12 -10.16
N SER A 39 -9.99 8.02 -9.62
CA SER A 39 -9.94 6.72 -10.25
C SER A 39 -11.33 6.34 -10.73
N THR A 40 -11.42 5.95 -11.99
CA THR A 40 -12.60 5.31 -12.56
C THR A 40 -12.61 3.80 -12.27
N ASP A 41 -11.60 3.30 -11.56
CA ASP A 41 -11.52 1.91 -11.16
C ASP A 41 -12.53 1.60 -10.06
N TRP A 42 -13.41 0.65 -10.33
CA TRP A 42 -14.47 0.29 -9.41
C TRP A 42 -14.02 -0.55 -8.21
N PHE A 43 -12.84 -1.18 -8.24
CA PHE A 43 -12.26 -1.80 -7.05
C PHE A 43 -11.79 -0.74 -6.04
N ALA A 44 -11.26 0.40 -6.53
CA ALA A 44 -10.96 1.55 -5.70
C ALA A 44 -12.25 2.18 -5.12
N ALA A 45 -13.31 2.30 -5.94
CA ALA A 45 -14.61 2.79 -5.47
C ALA A 45 -15.25 1.85 -4.43
N LEU A 46 -15.08 0.54 -4.62
CA LEU A 46 -15.53 -0.47 -3.66
C LEU A 46 -14.81 -0.32 -2.31
N ASN A 47 -13.48 -0.10 -2.33
CA ASN A 47 -12.72 0.18 -1.12
C ASN A 47 -13.22 1.45 -0.42
N GLN A 48 -13.44 2.54 -1.16
CA GLN A 48 -13.96 3.77 -0.59
C GLN A 48 -15.32 3.59 0.11
N ALA A 49 -16.16 2.70 -0.41
CA ALA A 49 -17.49 2.45 0.13
C ALA A 49 -17.47 1.55 1.38
N PHE A 50 -16.51 0.63 1.48
CA PHE A 50 -16.53 -0.43 2.48
C PHE A 50 -15.32 -0.48 3.40
N ALA A 51 -14.29 0.34 3.19
CA ALA A 51 -13.15 0.39 4.11
C ALA A 51 -13.61 0.83 5.50
N THR A 52 -13.24 0.05 6.50
CA THR A 52 -13.58 0.30 7.89
C THR A 52 -12.38 0.74 8.71
N GLU A 53 -11.20 0.26 8.37
CA GLU A 53 -9.97 0.54 9.09
C GLU A 53 -8.78 0.72 8.14
N GLY A 54 -7.70 1.21 8.68
CA GLY A 54 -6.45 1.38 7.97
C GLY A 54 -5.35 1.94 8.85
N MET A 55 -4.37 2.52 8.21
CA MET A 55 -3.21 3.12 8.87
C MET A 55 -2.93 4.50 8.28
N LYS A 56 -2.61 5.43 9.15
CA LYS A 56 -2.00 6.71 8.78
C LYS A 56 -0.55 6.72 9.20
N LEU A 57 0.35 6.84 8.23
CA LEU A 57 1.79 6.98 8.47
C LEU A 57 2.24 8.37 8.03
N HIS A 58 2.90 9.08 8.93
CA HIS A 58 3.56 10.34 8.65
C HIS A 58 5.03 10.26 9.03
N VAL A 59 5.91 10.59 8.10
CA VAL A 59 7.35 10.69 8.31
C VAL A 59 7.79 12.12 8.07
N ALA A 60 8.28 12.79 9.11
CA ALA A 60 8.62 14.19 9.07
C ALA A 60 9.88 14.47 8.23
N LYS A 61 10.01 15.71 7.80
CA LYS A 61 11.10 16.22 6.97
C LYS A 61 12.49 15.80 7.46
N GLY A 62 13.28 15.23 6.55
CA GLY A 62 14.67 14.87 6.79
C GLY A 62 14.86 13.68 7.72
N VAL A 63 13.82 13.01 8.16
CA VAL A 63 13.91 11.76 8.94
C VAL A 63 14.40 10.63 8.06
N ILE A 64 15.42 9.93 8.54
CA ILE A 64 15.96 8.73 7.88
C ILE A 64 15.76 7.57 8.84
N LEU A 65 14.95 6.60 8.43
CA LEU A 65 14.73 5.39 9.20
C LEU A 65 15.81 4.37 8.87
N ASP A 66 16.40 3.81 9.91
CA ASP A 66 17.45 2.78 9.82
C ASP A 66 16.91 1.35 9.71
N ARG A 67 15.59 1.19 9.85
CA ARG A 67 14.89 -0.09 9.77
C ARG A 67 13.61 0.06 8.97
N PRO A 68 13.23 -0.97 8.21
CA PRO A 68 11.95 -0.97 7.51
C PRO A 68 10.78 -0.99 8.50
N LEU A 69 9.67 -0.39 8.07
CA LEU A 69 8.38 -0.50 8.74
C LEU A 69 7.58 -1.62 8.09
N LEU A 70 7.24 -2.63 8.86
CA LEU A 70 6.43 -3.76 8.39
C LEU A 70 4.95 -3.52 8.66
N VAL A 71 4.14 -3.57 7.61
CA VAL A 71 2.69 -3.62 7.69
C VAL A 71 2.24 -5.02 7.27
N HIS A 72 1.86 -5.83 8.25
CA HIS A 72 1.43 -7.20 8.02
C HIS A 72 -0.09 -7.30 7.99
N HIS A 73 -0.63 -7.88 6.93
CA HIS A 73 -2.04 -8.19 6.75
C HIS A 73 -2.22 -9.70 6.77
N HIS A 74 -2.93 -10.22 7.75
CA HIS A 74 -3.23 -11.65 7.85
C HIS A 74 -4.71 -11.90 7.71
N THR A 75 -5.08 -12.83 6.84
CA THR A 75 -6.47 -13.26 6.66
C THR A 75 -6.63 -14.72 7.06
N SER A 76 -7.67 -14.99 7.87
CA SER A 76 -8.00 -16.34 8.32
C SER A 76 -9.51 -16.57 8.32
N GLY A 77 -9.93 -17.83 8.14
CA GLY A 77 -11.34 -18.21 8.12
C GLY A 77 -12.02 -18.03 6.76
N GLU A 78 -13.29 -18.35 6.73
CA GLU A 78 -14.09 -18.38 5.49
C GLU A 78 -14.94 -17.11 5.31
N ASN A 79 -15.28 -16.81 4.05
CA ASN A 79 -16.18 -15.71 3.66
C ASN A 79 -15.71 -14.32 4.14
N ASN A 80 -14.41 -14.07 4.06
CA ASN A 80 -13.84 -12.78 4.40
C ASN A 80 -14.29 -11.67 3.43
N ALA A 81 -14.45 -10.46 3.96
CA ALA A 81 -14.66 -9.24 3.20
C ALA A 81 -13.87 -8.11 3.87
N ASN A 82 -12.56 -8.09 3.67
CA ASN A 82 -11.63 -7.21 4.35
C ASN A 82 -11.30 -6.01 3.47
N PHE A 83 -11.67 -4.82 3.88
CA PHE A 83 -11.40 -3.58 3.17
C PHE A 83 -10.57 -2.65 4.06
N MET A 84 -9.35 -2.36 3.63
CA MET A 84 -8.42 -1.52 4.38
C MET A 84 -7.93 -0.36 3.53
N ARG A 85 -7.70 0.79 4.17
CA ARG A 85 -7.16 1.97 3.50
C ARG A 85 -6.00 2.54 4.28
N HIS A 86 -4.87 2.72 3.62
CA HIS A 86 -3.66 3.30 4.20
C HIS A 86 -3.35 4.65 3.58
N ASP A 87 -3.13 5.65 4.42
CA ASP A 87 -2.68 6.99 4.03
C ASP A 87 -1.23 7.20 4.52
N ILE A 88 -0.30 7.41 3.59
CA ILE A 88 1.12 7.51 3.86
C ILE A 88 1.61 8.87 3.37
N HIS A 89 2.21 9.65 4.25
CA HIS A 89 2.79 10.94 3.93
C HIS A 89 4.26 10.99 4.32
N ILE A 90 5.14 11.12 3.33
CA ILE A 90 6.59 11.18 3.50
C ILE A 90 7.04 12.59 3.13
N GLU A 91 7.45 13.37 4.15
CA GLU A 91 7.88 14.75 3.95
C GLU A 91 9.24 14.87 3.27
N ALA A 92 9.58 16.09 2.84
CA ALA A 92 10.75 16.40 2.05
C ALA A 92 12.06 15.85 2.65
N ASN A 93 12.90 15.23 1.81
CA ASN A 93 14.20 14.66 2.16
C ASN A 93 14.16 13.54 3.21
N ALA A 94 12.98 12.99 3.53
CA ALA A 94 12.88 11.82 4.39
C ALA A 94 13.22 10.55 3.61
N GLN A 95 13.70 9.51 4.32
CA GLN A 95 14.02 8.22 3.73
C GLN A 95 13.37 7.11 4.54
N VAL A 96 12.60 6.25 3.86
CA VAL A 96 11.86 5.16 4.50
C VAL A 96 11.81 3.93 3.61
N GLU A 97 11.91 2.79 4.26
CA GLU A 97 11.61 1.49 3.68
C GLU A 97 10.35 0.92 4.33
N LEU A 98 9.40 0.51 3.50
CA LEU A 98 8.12 -0.06 3.90
C LEU A 98 8.02 -1.47 3.35
N ILE A 99 7.52 -2.39 4.17
CA ILE A 99 7.21 -3.75 3.75
C ILE A 99 5.71 -3.98 3.99
N HIS A 100 4.96 -4.19 2.92
CA HIS A 100 3.58 -4.66 2.98
C HIS A 100 3.58 -6.18 2.76
N TRP A 101 3.27 -6.93 3.82
CA TRP A 101 3.24 -8.38 3.76
C TRP A 101 1.83 -8.90 3.96
N SER A 102 1.30 -9.54 2.94
CA SER A 102 -0.04 -10.16 2.97
C SER A 102 0.10 -11.67 3.06
N THR A 103 -0.55 -12.26 4.06
CA THR A 103 -0.59 -13.70 4.29
C THR A 103 -2.01 -14.20 4.53
N ALA A 104 -2.24 -15.48 4.29
CA ALA A 104 -3.52 -16.09 4.62
C ALA A 104 -3.37 -17.55 5.05
N SER A 105 -4.34 -18.01 5.84
CA SER A 105 -4.45 -19.43 6.21
C SER A 105 -4.97 -20.27 5.03
N ASP A 106 -4.65 -21.55 4.98
CA ASP A 106 -5.06 -22.48 3.92
C ASP A 106 -6.59 -22.57 3.71
N SER A 107 -7.35 -22.38 4.79
CA SER A 107 -8.82 -22.40 4.75
C SER A 107 -9.46 -21.06 4.42
N SER A 108 -8.65 -20.03 4.18
CA SER A 108 -9.17 -18.68 3.94
C SER A 108 -9.90 -18.57 2.61
N THR A 109 -11.08 -17.97 2.64
CA THR A 109 -11.88 -17.66 1.45
C THR A 109 -12.42 -16.23 1.52
N GLY A 110 -12.81 -15.70 0.37
CA GLY A 110 -13.41 -14.37 0.27
C GLY A 110 -12.53 -13.33 -0.42
N MET A 111 -12.62 -12.09 0.01
CA MET A 111 -11.96 -10.95 -0.63
C MET A 111 -11.13 -10.14 0.37
N VAL A 112 -9.97 -9.72 -0.06
CA VAL A 112 -9.14 -8.68 0.58
C VAL A 112 -8.99 -7.54 -0.41
N ASN A 113 -9.32 -6.33 -0.01
CA ASN A 113 -9.15 -5.13 -0.83
C ASN A 113 -8.39 -4.09 -0.03
N ILE A 114 -7.15 -3.81 -0.44
CA ILE A 114 -6.24 -2.87 0.22
C ILE A 114 -6.00 -1.69 -0.71
N MET A 115 -6.29 -0.50 -0.21
CA MET A 115 -5.95 0.74 -0.90
C MET A 115 -4.86 1.47 -0.14
N THR A 116 -3.82 1.89 -0.86
CA THR A 116 -2.74 2.73 -0.31
C THR A 116 -2.65 4.02 -1.09
N HIS A 117 -2.80 5.13 -0.40
CA HIS A 117 -2.52 6.45 -0.92
C HIS A 117 -1.21 6.95 -0.31
N MET A 118 -0.22 7.29 -1.16
CA MET A 118 1.10 7.73 -0.72
C MET A 118 1.46 9.05 -1.37
N SER A 119 1.83 10.02 -0.52
CA SER A 119 2.41 11.30 -0.94
C SER A 119 3.89 11.32 -0.58
N VAL A 120 4.74 11.51 -1.59
CA VAL A 120 6.21 11.55 -1.46
C VAL A 120 6.68 12.95 -1.84
N GLU A 121 7.13 13.73 -0.86
CA GLU A 121 7.54 15.09 -1.05
C GLU A 121 8.95 15.23 -1.68
N SER A 122 9.34 16.46 -1.97
CA SER A 122 10.57 16.76 -2.71
C SER A 122 11.82 16.17 -2.06
N GLY A 123 12.62 15.46 -2.87
CA GLY A 123 13.86 14.84 -2.44
C GLY A 123 13.71 13.65 -1.50
N ALA A 124 12.49 13.23 -1.20
CA ALA A 124 12.27 12.05 -0.35
C ALA A 124 12.59 10.75 -1.12
N VAL A 125 13.02 9.74 -0.38
CA VAL A 125 13.39 8.41 -0.90
C VAL A 125 12.55 7.34 -0.23
N VAL A 126 11.80 6.59 -1.02
CA VAL A 126 10.92 5.52 -0.55
C VAL A 126 11.24 4.21 -1.24
N ALA A 127 11.42 3.15 -0.46
CA ALA A 127 11.35 1.78 -0.93
C ALA A 127 10.07 1.13 -0.38
N LEU A 128 9.28 0.51 -1.25
CA LEU A 128 8.09 -0.24 -0.89
C LEU A 128 8.23 -1.67 -1.42
N ASP A 129 8.38 -2.62 -0.52
CA ASP A 129 8.38 -4.03 -0.83
C ASP A 129 7.01 -4.64 -0.51
N LYS A 130 6.32 -5.13 -1.52
CA LYS A 130 5.03 -5.82 -1.41
C LYS A 130 5.25 -7.31 -1.55
N VAL A 131 4.90 -8.07 -0.54
CA VAL A 131 4.99 -9.54 -0.55
C VAL A 131 3.60 -10.12 -0.34
N GLN A 132 3.14 -10.89 -1.30
CA GLN A 132 1.85 -11.58 -1.27
C GLN A 132 2.09 -13.08 -1.19
N ASP A 133 1.79 -13.66 -0.05
CA ASP A 133 1.95 -15.08 0.28
C ASP A 133 0.66 -15.59 0.92
N GLU A 134 -0.40 -15.62 0.12
CA GLU A 134 -1.77 -15.87 0.57
C GLU A 134 -2.24 -17.25 0.13
N ALA A 135 -2.24 -18.18 1.05
CA ALA A 135 -2.85 -19.50 0.86
C ALA A 135 -4.39 -19.40 0.80
N GLY A 136 -5.03 -20.50 0.44
CA GLY A 136 -6.49 -20.57 0.38
C GLY A 136 -7.08 -20.08 -0.95
N SER A 137 -8.33 -19.64 -0.91
CA SER A 137 -9.10 -19.22 -2.09
C SER A 137 -9.54 -17.75 -1.95
N LEU A 138 -8.59 -16.87 -1.68
CA LEU A 138 -8.82 -15.43 -1.58
C LEU A 138 -8.75 -14.73 -2.94
N GLN A 139 -9.52 -13.66 -3.06
CA GLN A 139 -9.38 -12.64 -4.09
C GLN A 139 -8.68 -11.45 -3.47
N HIS A 140 -7.44 -11.19 -3.86
CA HIS A 140 -6.65 -10.06 -3.38
C HIS A 140 -6.68 -8.93 -4.40
N LEU A 141 -7.15 -7.77 -3.97
CA LEU A 141 -7.18 -6.54 -4.74
C LEU A 141 -6.33 -5.50 -4.02
N ALA A 142 -5.27 -5.06 -4.66
CA ALA A 142 -4.43 -3.97 -4.14
C ALA A 142 -4.44 -2.79 -5.12
N PHE A 143 -4.69 -1.61 -4.60
CA PHE A 143 -4.64 -0.37 -5.35
C PHE A 143 -3.71 0.62 -4.66
N GLU A 144 -2.65 1.00 -5.33
CA GLU A 144 -1.71 2.02 -4.87
C GLU A 144 -1.79 3.26 -5.74
N GLN A 145 -1.98 4.41 -5.10
CA GLN A 145 -1.82 5.72 -5.72
C GLN A 145 -0.63 6.42 -5.09
N ILE A 146 0.43 6.61 -5.85
CA ILE A 146 1.67 7.22 -5.38
C ILE A 146 1.88 8.55 -6.11
N ASN A 147 1.94 9.64 -5.34
CA ASN A 147 2.18 10.99 -5.85
C ASN A 147 3.60 11.42 -5.50
N GLN A 148 4.41 11.72 -6.51
CA GLN A 148 5.80 12.12 -6.37
C GLN A 148 5.98 13.60 -6.64
N ALA A 149 6.62 14.31 -5.70
CA ALA A 149 7.06 15.68 -5.89
C ALA A 149 8.50 15.71 -6.44
N GLN A 150 9.01 16.90 -6.72
CA GLN A 150 10.31 17.14 -7.36
C GLN A 150 11.46 16.35 -6.74
N SER A 151 12.27 15.71 -7.60
CA SER A 151 13.49 14.96 -7.22
C SER A 151 13.26 13.85 -6.21
N SER A 152 12.03 13.39 -6.02
CA SER A 152 11.75 12.24 -5.18
C SER A 152 12.10 10.93 -5.89
N GLN A 153 12.44 9.92 -5.10
CA GLN A 153 12.80 8.60 -5.59
C GLN A 153 11.89 7.56 -4.96
N VAL A 154 11.21 6.78 -5.78
CA VAL A 154 10.34 5.70 -5.32
C VAL A 154 10.72 4.41 -6.02
N ARG A 155 10.96 3.38 -5.23
CA ARG A 155 11.19 2.02 -5.71
C ARG A 155 10.10 1.11 -5.16
N VAL A 156 9.41 0.40 -6.02
CA VAL A 156 8.41 -0.61 -5.63
C VAL A 156 8.84 -1.97 -6.15
N HIS A 157 8.91 -2.94 -5.26
CA HIS A 157 9.05 -4.34 -5.59
C HIS A 157 7.78 -5.09 -5.20
N THR A 158 7.18 -5.80 -6.14
CA THR A 158 6.01 -6.62 -5.90
C THR A 158 6.34 -8.09 -6.14
N GLY A 159 6.24 -8.91 -5.10
CA GLY A 159 6.44 -10.34 -5.16
C GLY A 159 5.15 -11.09 -4.81
N THR A 160 4.56 -11.81 -5.76
CA THR A 160 3.42 -12.70 -5.52
C THR A 160 3.95 -14.15 -5.51
N ILE A 161 4.04 -14.74 -4.32
CA ILE A 161 4.56 -16.10 -4.10
C ILE A 161 3.45 -17.11 -4.29
N GLN A 162 2.27 -16.81 -3.77
CA GLN A 162 1.03 -17.55 -3.99
C GLN A 162 -0.19 -16.66 -3.79
N GLY A 163 -1.32 -17.01 -4.41
CA GLY A 163 -2.57 -16.29 -4.31
C GLY A 163 -3.55 -16.80 -5.35
N ASN A 164 -4.76 -17.15 -4.96
CA ASN A 164 -5.76 -17.74 -5.86
C ASN A 164 -6.13 -16.79 -7.02
N TRP A 165 -6.45 -15.56 -6.69
CA TRP A 165 -6.72 -14.50 -7.65
C TRP A 165 -6.18 -13.18 -7.11
N VAL A 166 -5.17 -12.63 -7.77
CA VAL A 166 -4.47 -11.42 -7.32
C VAL A 166 -4.52 -10.36 -8.41
N ARG A 167 -4.91 -9.15 -8.05
CA ARG A 167 -4.80 -7.98 -8.89
C ARG A 167 -4.10 -6.85 -8.14
N ASN A 168 -3.05 -6.32 -8.76
CA ASN A 168 -2.31 -5.15 -8.30
C ASN A 168 -2.44 -4.01 -9.31
N ASP A 169 -2.98 -2.89 -8.88
CA ASP A 169 -3.03 -1.64 -9.65
C ASP A 169 -2.07 -0.63 -9.04
N LEU A 170 -0.93 -0.42 -9.68
CA LEU A 170 0.11 0.55 -9.29
C LEU A 170 -0.02 1.82 -10.12
N ASN A 171 -0.38 2.92 -9.50
CA ASN A 171 -0.60 4.20 -10.17
C ASN A 171 0.36 5.25 -9.63
N PHE A 172 1.18 5.80 -10.50
CA PHE A 172 2.14 6.85 -10.18
C PHE A 172 1.77 8.15 -10.85
N ARG A 173 1.90 9.26 -10.12
CA ARG A 173 1.81 10.62 -10.65
C ARG A 173 3.11 11.35 -10.35
N LEU A 174 3.88 11.63 -11.39
CA LEU A 174 5.16 12.33 -11.30
C LEU A 174 4.90 13.83 -11.45
N ASN A 175 4.58 14.48 -10.33
CA ASN A 175 4.11 15.87 -10.31
C ASN A 175 5.24 16.92 -10.34
N GLY A 176 6.48 16.51 -10.03
CA GLY A 176 7.65 17.38 -10.00
C GLY A 176 8.74 16.91 -10.97
N GLU A 177 9.63 17.81 -11.37
CA GLU A 177 10.77 17.47 -12.22
C GLU A 177 11.77 16.55 -11.51
N GLY A 178 12.45 15.68 -12.27
CA GLY A 178 13.53 14.83 -11.76
C GLY A 178 13.05 13.71 -10.85
N CYS A 179 11.80 13.30 -10.93
CA CYS A 179 11.33 12.11 -10.22
C CYS A 179 12.00 10.84 -10.79
N GLU A 180 12.39 9.94 -9.91
CA GLU A 180 12.89 8.62 -10.27
C GLU A 180 11.93 7.55 -9.77
N THR A 181 11.54 6.61 -10.64
CA THR A 181 10.60 5.55 -10.29
C THR A 181 11.11 4.21 -10.82
N VAL A 182 11.34 3.27 -9.91
CA VAL A 182 11.78 1.91 -10.24
C VAL A 182 10.72 0.92 -9.84
N LEU A 183 10.23 0.14 -10.80
CA LEU A 183 9.18 -0.85 -10.62
C LEU A 183 9.70 -2.22 -11.02
N ASN A 184 9.74 -3.14 -10.05
CA ASN A 184 10.10 -4.52 -10.29
C ASN A 184 9.00 -5.43 -9.75
N GLY A 185 8.76 -6.52 -10.46
CA GLY A 185 7.78 -7.51 -10.02
C GLY A 185 8.17 -8.92 -10.41
N PHE A 186 7.81 -9.86 -9.58
CA PHE A 186 7.82 -11.28 -9.92
C PHE A 186 6.56 -11.96 -9.39
N PHE A 187 6.16 -13.04 -10.01
CA PHE A 187 5.01 -13.84 -9.57
C PHE A 187 5.24 -15.31 -9.90
N LEU A 188 4.74 -16.18 -9.02
CA LEU A 188 4.95 -17.62 -9.09
C LEU A 188 3.62 -18.40 -9.03
N PRO A 189 2.69 -18.16 -9.97
CA PRO A 189 1.37 -18.79 -9.95
C PRO A 189 1.46 -20.30 -10.14
N LYS A 190 0.64 -21.03 -9.42
CA LYS A 190 0.54 -22.49 -9.48
C LYS A 190 -0.86 -22.93 -9.90
N GLY A 191 -0.93 -23.93 -10.75
CA GLY A 191 -2.21 -24.53 -11.12
C GLY A 191 -3.16 -23.57 -11.84
N LYS A 192 -4.21 -23.12 -11.13
CA LYS A 192 -5.24 -22.21 -11.65
C LYS A 192 -5.16 -20.79 -11.04
N GLU A 193 -4.10 -20.51 -10.30
CA GLU A 193 -3.87 -19.17 -9.75
C GLU A 193 -3.77 -18.14 -10.88
N PHE A 194 -4.29 -16.97 -10.60
CA PHE A 194 -4.31 -15.84 -11.55
C PHE A 194 -3.68 -14.61 -10.92
N VAL A 195 -2.73 -14.01 -11.62
CA VAL A 195 -2.06 -12.78 -11.20
C VAL A 195 -2.14 -11.75 -12.31
N ASP A 196 -2.69 -10.59 -12.01
CA ASP A 196 -2.87 -9.46 -12.91
C ASP A 196 -2.21 -8.22 -12.31
N ASN A 197 -1.15 -7.72 -12.97
CA ASN A 197 -0.43 -6.53 -12.53
C ASN A 197 -0.62 -5.40 -13.54
N HIS A 198 -1.28 -4.34 -13.13
CA HIS A 198 -1.47 -3.12 -13.90
C HIS A 198 -0.57 -2.02 -13.37
N THR A 199 0.10 -1.32 -14.26
CA THR A 199 0.94 -0.18 -13.91
C THR A 199 0.61 1.00 -14.78
N THR A 200 0.35 2.13 -14.15
CA THR A 200 0.13 3.42 -14.81
C THR A 200 1.16 4.42 -14.28
N VAL A 201 1.91 5.06 -15.17
CA VAL A 201 2.84 6.13 -14.80
C VAL A 201 2.44 7.39 -15.57
N ASP A 202 1.92 8.37 -14.86
CA ASP A 202 1.50 9.67 -15.39
C ASP A 202 2.62 10.70 -15.21
N HIS A 203 3.34 10.98 -16.29
CA HIS A 203 4.41 11.98 -16.32
C HIS A 203 3.82 13.37 -16.48
N ARG A 204 3.70 14.11 -15.39
CA ARG A 204 3.15 15.49 -15.35
C ARG A 204 4.23 16.56 -15.40
N ALA A 205 5.49 16.20 -15.21
CA ALA A 205 6.64 17.08 -15.26
C ALA A 205 7.77 16.50 -16.13
N ALA A 206 8.70 17.36 -16.53
CA ALA A 206 9.83 16.98 -17.34
C ALA A 206 10.92 16.24 -16.55
N HIS A 207 11.83 15.59 -17.26
CA HIS A 207 13.04 14.95 -16.73
C HIS A 207 12.79 13.87 -15.66
N CYS A 208 11.71 13.12 -15.79
CA CYS A 208 11.38 11.99 -14.92
C CYS A 208 11.75 10.65 -15.58
N ASN A 209 12.28 9.71 -14.79
CA ASN A 209 12.64 8.35 -15.19
C ASN A 209 11.83 7.31 -14.44
#